data_31958334270039cbe18f1ddf2cd913d3
#
_entry.id   31958334270039cbe18f1ddf2cd913d3
#
_cell.length_a   1.000
_cell.length_b   1.000
_cell.length_c   1.000
_cell.angle_alpha   90.00
_cell.angle_beta   90.00
_cell.angle_gamma   90.00
#
_symmetry.space_group_name_H-M   'P 1'
#
loop_
_entity.id
_entity.type
_entity.pdbx_description
1 polymer ?
#
loop_
_entity_poly.entity_id
_entity_poly.type
_entity_poly.pdbx_seq_one_letter_code
_entity_poly.pdbx_strand_id
1 'polypeptide(L)'
;TPLKTLSYPYTVAFDLKVDSEEAAKNTTASSLFSGYDGQIQIAGTESGHLSANVNYFTRDFNYTVPTDDSTVKIMLVGTFQGTKLYVNGQLQTFLSQKSDADGLASGAITTLNSSVLLPLEKIGENLHGKMANLQVYNQALSAEEAAEYYTDDWSETTVKTNVAQNKAAGGTSYKSGDAVDNAERRINVAFKAFDGDAFTEKEDTTAKPDTSTSEMNSFWKGYHADSSLCVDLGETRTVSEVEIQWRYGGKGKDFNILVSDDGENWTTAKEVRGNGDFFNTVSLDEPTEARYVKMQGIASNASAGIYMIQEFKVYETVDKTQLNTLLKQAEELIKKDGLNFESTDSSESSLVKAAVYASSLKNNKLATLEETENARTELAAALQNYSTKPEPEKTYSVTVVQPENGSLTVSEDKAKEGDKITIIVSADDGYKLKGVKAVMEDDSVVELTEEADHSYSFVMPAGAVSVSAEFEKNDAGTD
;
A
#
# COMPACT_ATOMS: atom_id res chain seq x y z
N THR A 1 19.53 5.65 -3.20
CA THR A 1 19.26 6.31 -4.50
C THR A 1 17.82 5.96 -4.83
N PRO A 2 16.94 6.92 -5.14
CA PRO A 2 15.57 6.58 -5.51
C PRO A 2 15.56 5.66 -6.73
N LEU A 3 14.64 4.71 -6.74
CA LEU A 3 14.43 3.81 -7.86
C LEU A 3 13.94 4.65 -9.05
N LYS A 4 14.67 4.66 -10.15
CA LYS A 4 14.34 5.46 -11.33
C LYS A 4 13.48 4.70 -12.32
N THR A 5 13.70 3.41 -12.41
CA THR A 5 13.01 2.50 -13.34
C THR A 5 12.86 1.15 -12.66
N LEU A 6 11.67 0.60 -12.70
CA LEU A 6 11.38 -0.75 -12.22
C LEU A 6 11.33 -1.70 -13.40
N SER A 7 12.18 -2.73 -13.38
CA SER A 7 12.11 -3.78 -14.39
C SER A 7 11.02 -4.80 -14.03
N TYR A 8 10.48 -5.47 -15.05
CA TYR A 8 9.60 -6.60 -14.79
C TYR A 8 10.39 -7.76 -14.13
N PRO A 9 9.72 -8.57 -13.25
CA PRO A 9 8.30 -8.53 -12.97
C PRO A 9 7.92 -7.38 -12.04
N TYR A 10 6.78 -6.74 -12.27
CA TYR A 10 6.23 -5.73 -11.37
C TYR A 10 4.71 -5.72 -11.39
N THR A 11 4.13 -5.18 -10.33
CA THR A 11 2.74 -4.71 -10.31
C THR A 11 2.73 -3.28 -9.82
N VAL A 12 2.00 -2.41 -10.52
CA VAL A 12 1.66 -1.07 -10.04
C VAL A 12 0.15 -0.92 -10.05
N ALA A 13 -0.40 -0.51 -8.92
CA ALA A 13 -1.84 -0.30 -8.72
C ALA A 13 -2.08 1.12 -8.21
N PHE A 14 -3.12 1.78 -8.71
CA PHE A 14 -3.50 3.13 -8.29
C PHE A 14 -4.94 3.44 -8.69
N ASP A 15 -5.55 4.40 -8.00
CA ASP A 15 -6.81 4.99 -8.41
C ASP A 15 -6.54 6.16 -9.34
N LEU A 16 -7.30 6.25 -10.43
CA LEU A 16 -7.21 7.33 -11.41
C LEU A 16 -8.59 7.96 -11.62
N LYS A 17 -8.63 9.28 -11.56
CA LYS A 17 -9.77 10.09 -11.95
C LYS A 17 -9.30 11.17 -12.91
N VAL A 18 -9.91 11.26 -14.09
CA VAL A 18 -9.66 12.33 -15.04
C VAL A 18 -10.80 13.32 -14.99
N ASP A 19 -10.47 14.59 -14.78
CA ASP A 19 -11.40 15.69 -14.66
C ASP A 19 -12.10 15.94 -16.00
N SER A 20 -13.42 15.94 -16.02
CA SER A 20 -14.22 16.13 -17.25
C SER A 20 -13.97 17.49 -17.92
N GLU A 21 -13.76 18.54 -17.12
CA GLU A 21 -13.47 19.89 -17.62
C GLU A 21 -12.01 20.05 -18.11
N GLU A 22 -11.10 19.24 -17.56
CA GLU A 22 -9.67 19.32 -17.80
C GLU A 22 -9.15 18.26 -18.77
N ALA A 23 -9.99 17.25 -19.09
CA ALA A 23 -9.56 16.08 -19.89
C ALA A 23 -8.89 16.45 -21.22
N ALA A 24 -9.43 17.48 -21.91
CA ALA A 24 -8.90 17.95 -23.18
C ALA A 24 -7.51 18.61 -23.07
N LYS A 25 -7.05 18.94 -21.85
CA LYS A 25 -5.73 19.51 -21.59
C LYS A 25 -4.64 18.44 -21.47
N ASN A 26 -5.02 17.17 -21.30
CA ASN A 26 -4.07 16.08 -21.32
C ASN A 26 -3.50 15.93 -22.74
N THR A 27 -2.19 15.93 -22.85
CA THR A 27 -1.44 15.85 -24.09
C THR A 27 -0.43 14.70 -24.02
N THR A 28 0.35 14.52 -25.08
CA THR A 28 1.48 13.56 -25.07
C THR A 28 2.55 13.86 -24.02
N ALA A 29 2.52 15.06 -23.42
CA ALA A 29 3.37 15.42 -22.29
C ALA A 29 2.74 15.13 -20.93
N SER A 30 1.46 14.69 -20.88
CA SER A 30 0.75 14.32 -19.66
C SER A 30 1.01 12.86 -19.33
N SER A 31 1.74 12.60 -18.25
CA SER A 31 2.14 11.25 -17.91
C SER A 31 1.66 10.83 -16.51
N LEU A 32 1.29 9.57 -16.39
CA LEU A 32 1.07 8.91 -15.11
C LEU A 32 2.41 8.61 -14.43
N PHE A 33 3.34 8.08 -15.21
CA PHE A 33 4.72 7.79 -14.81
C PHE A 33 5.66 8.22 -15.91
N SER A 34 6.77 8.88 -15.59
CA SER A 34 7.78 9.27 -16.57
C SER A 34 9.19 9.14 -16.02
N GLY A 35 10.16 9.04 -16.92
CA GLY A 35 11.58 8.96 -16.62
C GLY A 35 12.41 9.00 -17.90
N TYR A 36 13.71 8.78 -17.75
CA TYR A 36 14.66 8.79 -18.86
C TYR A 36 14.31 7.75 -19.97
N ASP A 37 13.81 6.58 -19.54
CA ASP A 37 13.53 5.46 -20.46
C ASP A 37 12.15 5.58 -21.14
N GLY A 38 11.33 6.56 -20.77
CA GLY A 38 10.01 6.75 -21.38
C GLY A 38 8.92 7.21 -20.41
N GLN A 39 7.68 6.98 -20.79
CA GLN A 39 6.52 7.39 -20.01
C GLN A 39 5.32 6.45 -20.19
N ILE A 40 4.50 6.34 -19.14
CA ILE A 40 3.13 5.80 -19.20
C ILE A 40 2.20 7.00 -19.22
N GLN A 41 1.33 7.08 -20.23
CA GLN A 41 0.52 8.28 -20.51
C GLN A 41 -0.93 7.90 -20.82
N ILE A 42 -1.84 8.87 -20.74
CA ILE A 42 -3.27 8.71 -21.12
C ILE A 42 -3.62 9.33 -22.48
N ALA A 43 -2.67 10.00 -23.12
CA ALA A 43 -2.80 10.53 -24.47
C ALA A 43 -1.91 9.70 -25.40
N GLY A 44 -2.39 8.57 -25.83
CA GLY A 44 -1.67 7.68 -26.75
C GLY A 44 -1.82 8.08 -28.20
N THR A 45 -1.78 7.08 -29.08
CA THR A 45 -2.02 7.24 -30.52
C THR A 45 -3.45 7.66 -30.82
N GLU A 46 -4.38 7.35 -29.91
CA GLU A 46 -5.76 7.85 -29.90
C GLU A 46 -5.99 8.62 -28.61
N SER A 47 -6.69 9.76 -28.70
CA SER A 47 -6.94 10.62 -27.54
C SER A 47 -7.62 9.84 -26.42
N GLY A 48 -7.06 9.91 -25.22
CA GLY A 48 -7.57 9.27 -24.01
C GLY A 48 -7.18 7.81 -23.83
N HIS A 49 -6.43 7.20 -24.75
CA HIS A 49 -5.94 5.85 -24.52
C HIS A 49 -4.80 5.81 -23.50
N LEU A 50 -4.82 4.79 -22.65
CA LEU A 50 -3.68 4.45 -21.81
C LEU A 50 -2.60 3.80 -22.68
N SER A 51 -1.40 4.33 -22.63
CA SER A 51 -0.30 3.87 -23.51
C SER A 51 1.06 4.04 -22.85
N ALA A 52 2.06 3.38 -23.41
CA ALA A 52 3.46 3.54 -23.06
C ALA A 52 4.25 4.09 -24.25
N ASN A 53 5.01 5.17 -24.03
CA ASN A 53 5.96 5.68 -25.02
C ASN A 53 7.38 5.42 -24.50
N VAL A 54 8.05 4.43 -25.07
CA VAL A 54 9.38 3.98 -24.66
C VAL A 54 10.25 3.83 -25.89
N ASN A 55 11.46 4.41 -25.87
CA ASN A 55 12.43 4.34 -26.95
C ASN A 55 11.85 4.78 -28.32
N TYR A 56 11.08 5.88 -28.35
CA TYR A 56 10.42 6.44 -29.54
C TYR A 56 9.28 5.58 -30.11
N PHE A 57 8.91 4.48 -29.47
CA PHE A 57 7.79 3.65 -29.88
C PHE A 57 6.62 3.83 -28.93
N THR A 58 5.46 4.16 -29.48
CA THR A 58 4.21 4.16 -28.73
C THR A 58 3.59 2.77 -28.77
N ARG A 59 3.26 2.25 -27.61
CA ARG A 59 2.53 0.99 -27.43
C ARG A 59 1.23 1.32 -26.71
N ASP A 60 0.15 0.66 -27.10
CA ASP A 60 -1.21 1.01 -26.68
C ASP A 60 -1.87 -0.16 -25.95
N PHE A 61 -2.58 0.13 -24.88
CA PHE A 61 -3.45 -0.84 -24.19
C PHE A 61 -4.82 -0.99 -24.85
N ASN A 62 -5.14 -0.20 -25.89
CA ASN A 62 -6.46 -0.14 -26.50
C ASN A 62 -7.58 0.07 -25.48
N TYR A 63 -7.31 0.89 -24.47
CA TYR A 63 -8.21 1.22 -23.38
C TYR A 63 -8.34 2.73 -23.21
N THR A 64 -9.56 3.24 -23.34
CA THR A 64 -9.87 4.65 -23.13
C THR A 64 -10.14 4.90 -21.64
N VAL A 65 -9.37 5.80 -21.06
CA VAL A 65 -9.58 6.24 -19.68
C VAL A 65 -10.85 7.09 -19.61
N PRO A 66 -11.82 6.81 -18.70
CA PRO A 66 -13.02 7.62 -18.54
C PRO A 66 -12.67 9.07 -18.19
N THR A 67 -13.45 10.00 -18.72
CA THR A 67 -13.33 11.45 -18.50
C THR A 67 -14.62 12.06 -17.94
N ASP A 68 -15.37 11.28 -17.19
CA ASP A 68 -16.69 11.62 -16.61
C ASP A 68 -16.64 11.83 -15.10
N ASP A 69 -15.44 12.13 -14.57
CA ASP A 69 -15.18 12.28 -13.13
C ASP A 69 -15.33 10.97 -12.33
N SER A 70 -15.54 9.84 -12.98
CA SER A 70 -15.51 8.55 -12.30
C SER A 70 -14.08 8.19 -11.90
N THR A 71 -13.95 7.46 -10.79
CA THR A 71 -12.67 6.91 -10.36
C THR A 71 -12.56 5.47 -10.86
N VAL A 72 -11.48 5.17 -11.55
CA VAL A 72 -11.14 3.81 -11.99
C VAL A 72 -9.91 3.32 -11.24
N LYS A 73 -9.92 2.06 -10.85
CA LYS A 73 -8.79 1.38 -10.23
C LYS A 73 -7.96 0.74 -11.33
N ILE A 74 -6.78 1.27 -11.57
CA ILE A 74 -5.85 0.81 -12.60
C ILE A 74 -4.79 -0.09 -11.98
N MET A 75 -4.50 -1.21 -12.62
CA MET A 75 -3.36 -2.04 -12.27
C MET A 75 -2.60 -2.43 -13.54
N LEU A 76 -1.31 -2.19 -13.55
CA LEU A 76 -0.39 -2.66 -14.57
C LEU A 76 0.46 -3.80 -14.00
N VAL A 77 0.44 -4.94 -14.67
CA VAL A 77 1.25 -6.10 -14.30
C VAL A 77 2.24 -6.38 -15.41
N GLY A 78 3.50 -6.05 -15.17
CA GLY A 78 4.60 -6.25 -16.11
C GLY A 78 5.26 -7.61 -15.89
N THR A 79 5.28 -8.43 -16.94
CA THR A 79 6.00 -9.71 -16.97
C THR A 79 6.95 -9.75 -18.15
N PHE A 80 7.78 -10.77 -18.23
CA PHE A 80 8.62 -11.01 -19.42
C PHE A 80 7.80 -11.26 -20.68
N GLN A 81 6.58 -11.75 -20.55
CA GLN A 81 5.70 -12.12 -21.67
C GLN A 81 4.84 -10.96 -22.14
N GLY A 82 4.71 -9.89 -21.36
CA GLY A 82 3.93 -8.71 -21.69
C GLY A 82 3.51 -7.94 -20.46
N THR A 83 3.06 -6.69 -20.68
CA THR A 83 2.45 -5.87 -19.63
C THR A 83 0.94 -5.91 -19.81
N LYS A 84 0.24 -6.33 -18.75
CA LYS A 84 -1.21 -6.48 -18.68
C LYS A 84 -1.83 -5.25 -18.02
N LEU A 85 -3.01 -4.85 -18.50
CA LEU A 85 -3.85 -3.83 -17.87
C LEU A 85 -5.08 -4.48 -17.25
N TYR A 86 -5.26 -4.26 -15.95
CA TYR A 86 -6.50 -4.56 -15.24
C TYR A 86 -7.18 -3.24 -14.84
N VAL A 87 -8.50 -3.20 -14.99
CA VAL A 87 -9.34 -2.09 -14.54
C VAL A 87 -10.42 -2.65 -13.62
N ASN A 88 -10.49 -2.12 -12.41
CA ASN A 88 -11.41 -2.60 -11.38
C ASN A 88 -11.33 -4.13 -11.16
N GLY A 89 -10.11 -4.66 -11.17
CA GLY A 89 -9.83 -6.09 -10.99
C GLY A 89 -10.04 -6.97 -12.24
N GLN A 90 -10.52 -6.42 -13.34
CA GLN A 90 -10.78 -7.18 -14.56
C GLN A 90 -9.69 -6.95 -15.61
N LEU A 91 -9.14 -8.04 -16.15
CA LEU A 91 -8.20 -7.95 -17.27
C LEU A 91 -8.86 -7.27 -18.47
N GLN A 92 -8.29 -6.17 -18.92
CA GLN A 92 -8.76 -5.43 -20.10
C GLN A 92 -7.99 -5.88 -21.33
N THR A 93 -6.68 -5.76 -21.30
CA THR A 93 -5.86 -6.08 -22.48
C THR A 93 -4.38 -6.17 -22.09
N PHE A 94 -3.59 -6.60 -23.06
CA PHE A 94 -2.13 -6.51 -23.04
C PHE A 94 -1.67 -5.26 -23.76
N LEU A 95 -0.53 -4.71 -23.35
CA LEU A 95 0.15 -3.68 -24.09
C LEU A 95 0.60 -4.24 -25.43
N SER A 96 0.11 -3.67 -26.52
CA SER A 96 0.38 -4.11 -27.89
C SER A 96 1.22 -3.08 -28.63
N GLN A 97 2.22 -3.54 -29.37
CA GLN A 97 2.99 -2.68 -30.24
C GLN A 97 2.21 -2.41 -31.53
N LYS A 98 2.09 -1.14 -31.91
CA LYS A 98 1.71 -0.80 -33.29
C LYS A 98 2.86 -1.20 -34.21
N SER A 99 2.60 -2.06 -35.18
CA SER A 99 3.49 -2.27 -36.28
C SER A 99 2.69 -2.20 -37.55
N ASP A 100 3.18 -1.47 -38.50
CA ASP A 100 2.85 -1.61 -39.89
C ASP A 100 4.12 -1.97 -40.67
N ALA A 101 3.96 -2.61 -41.78
CA ALA A 101 5.10 -2.97 -42.65
C ALA A 101 5.82 -1.72 -43.21
N ASP A 102 5.20 -0.54 -43.11
CA ASP A 102 5.66 0.73 -43.66
C ASP A 102 6.02 1.76 -42.55
N GLY A 103 6.07 1.33 -41.28
CA GLY A 103 6.41 2.19 -40.13
C GLY A 103 5.25 3.03 -39.63
N LEU A 104 4.70 2.71 -38.53
CA LEU A 104 3.86 3.49 -37.57
C LEU A 104 2.69 4.36 -38.08
N ALA A 105 2.50 4.52 -39.41
CA ALA A 105 1.55 5.49 -39.97
C ALA A 105 0.13 4.95 -40.14
N SER A 106 -0.09 3.64 -40.19
CA SER A 106 -1.39 3.06 -40.56
C SER A 106 -2.30 2.70 -39.40
N GLY A 107 -1.83 2.75 -38.16
CA GLY A 107 -2.66 2.55 -37.00
C GLY A 107 -3.11 1.11 -36.72
N ALA A 108 -2.55 0.11 -37.37
CA ALA A 108 -2.85 -1.29 -37.09
C ALA A 108 -2.22 -1.71 -35.75
N ILE A 109 -3.03 -2.15 -34.80
CA ILE A 109 -2.56 -2.80 -33.59
C ILE A 109 -2.24 -4.25 -33.95
N THR A 110 -1.00 -4.68 -33.78
CA THR A 110 -0.67 -6.08 -33.90
C THR A 110 -0.94 -6.80 -32.58
N THR A 111 -1.23 -8.09 -32.66
CA THR A 111 -1.50 -8.96 -31.52
C THR A 111 -0.24 -9.35 -30.73
N LEU A 112 0.91 -8.75 -31.02
CA LEU A 112 2.14 -9.01 -30.29
C LEU A 112 2.14 -8.26 -28.96
N ASN A 113 2.14 -9.01 -27.87
CA ASN A 113 2.28 -8.45 -26.54
C ASN A 113 3.65 -7.80 -26.36
N SER A 114 3.69 -6.70 -25.63
CA SER A 114 4.92 -5.98 -25.31
C SER A 114 5.11 -5.87 -23.81
N SER A 115 6.33 -6.06 -23.35
CA SER A 115 6.73 -5.75 -21.99
C SER A 115 7.43 -4.40 -21.94
N VAL A 116 7.16 -3.59 -20.92
CA VAL A 116 7.84 -2.31 -20.69
C VAL A 116 8.40 -2.24 -19.30
N LEU A 117 9.51 -1.53 -19.16
CA LEU A 117 10.01 -1.08 -17.86
C LEU A 117 9.09 0.02 -17.35
N LEU A 118 8.83 0.05 -16.03
CA LEU A 118 8.01 1.10 -15.42
C LEU A 118 8.92 2.30 -15.06
N PRO A 119 8.80 3.46 -15.73
CA PRO A 119 9.56 4.65 -15.36
C PRO A 119 8.97 5.26 -14.07
N LEU A 120 9.82 5.61 -13.11
CA LEU A 120 9.40 6.09 -11.78
C LEU A 120 10.15 7.35 -11.33
N GLU A 121 10.76 8.11 -12.25
CA GLU A 121 11.43 9.35 -11.87
C GLU A 121 10.44 10.45 -11.51
N LYS A 122 9.29 10.48 -12.18
CA LYS A 122 8.22 11.42 -11.93
C LYS A 122 6.86 10.73 -11.99
N ILE A 123 5.92 11.20 -11.20
CA ILE A 123 4.54 10.70 -11.10
C ILE A 123 3.58 11.86 -11.34
N GLY A 124 2.62 11.69 -12.24
CA GLY A 124 1.59 12.68 -12.52
C GLY A 124 2.09 13.95 -13.21
N GLU A 125 3.18 13.88 -13.98
CA GLU A 125 3.75 15.05 -14.65
C GLU A 125 2.79 15.60 -15.72
N ASN A 126 2.38 16.86 -15.57
CA ASN A 126 1.39 17.55 -16.43
C ASN A 126 0.06 16.79 -16.57
N LEU A 127 -0.28 15.95 -15.61
CA LEU A 127 -1.56 15.22 -15.57
C LEU A 127 -2.68 16.17 -15.15
N HIS A 128 -3.70 16.30 -15.99
CA HIS A 128 -4.96 16.92 -15.65
C HIS A 128 -5.95 15.85 -15.16
N GLY A 129 -5.87 15.56 -13.87
CA GLY A 129 -6.55 14.48 -13.19
C GLY A 129 -6.00 14.26 -11.80
N LYS A 130 -6.44 13.20 -11.14
CA LYS A 130 -6.01 12.83 -9.79
C LYS A 130 -5.58 11.38 -9.75
N MET A 131 -4.47 11.13 -9.07
CA MET A 131 -4.00 9.79 -8.73
C MET A 131 -4.00 9.63 -7.21
N ALA A 132 -4.44 8.47 -6.74
CA ALA A 132 -4.44 8.11 -5.32
C ALA A 132 -4.08 6.64 -5.13
N ASN A 133 -3.84 6.25 -3.89
CA ASN A 133 -3.61 4.85 -3.48
C ASN A 133 -2.54 4.13 -4.32
N LEU A 134 -1.46 4.84 -4.68
CA LEU A 134 -0.38 4.28 -5.48
C LEU A 134 0.39 3.22 -4.69
N GLN A 135 0.48 2.03 -5.25
CA GLN A 135 1.24 0.91 -4.73
C GLN A 135 2.12 0.32 -5.84
N VAL A 136 3.36 0.02 -5.53
CA VAL A 136 4.35 -0.49 -6.48
C VAL A 136 5.03 -1.71 -5.88
N TYR A 137 4.97 -2.84 -6.58
CA TYR A 137 5.55 -4.11 -6.18
C TYR A 137 6.55 -4.60 -7.21
N ASN A 138 7.60 -5.24 -6.78
CA ASN A 138 8.58 -5.94 -7.63
C ASN A 138 8.16 -7.38 -7.96
N GLN A 139 6.87 -7.66 -7.97
CA GLN A 139 6.26 -8.94 -8.27
C GLN A 139 5.10 -8.75 -9.24
N ALA A 140 4.81 -9.76 -10.07
CA ALA A 140 3.66 -9.76 -10.95
C ALA A 140 2.51 -10.55 -10.30
N LEU A 141 1.39 -9.87 -10.05
CA LEU A 141 0.16 -10.53 -9.60
C LEU A 141 -0.40 -11.44 -10.69
N SER A 142 -0.95 -12.59 -10.30
CA SER A 142 -1.78 -13.42 -11.16
C SER A 142 -3.09 -12.72 -11.50
N ALA A 143 -3.83 -13.25 -12.48
CA ALA A 143 -5.15 -12.71 -12.82
C ALA A 143 -6.15 -12.82 -11.67
N GLU A 144 -6.05 -13.87 -10.87
CA GLU A 144 -6.89 -14.14 -9.72
C GLU A 144 -6.57 -13.16 -8.58
N GLU A 145 -5.29 -13.02 -8.24
CA GLU A 145 -4.82 -12.03 -7.26
C GLU A 145 -5.18 -10.60 -7.67
N ALA A 146 -5.09 -10.27 -8.97
CA ALA A 146 -5.49 -8.95 -9.48
C ALA A 146 -7.00 -8.71 -9.35
N ALA A 147 -7.84 -9.73 -9.59
CA ALA A 147 -9.29 -9.64 -9.43
C ALA A 147 -9.68 -9.42 -7.95
N GLU A 148 -9.03 -10.13 -7.04
CA GLU A 148 -9.30 -10.06 -5.61
C GLU A 148 -8.70 -8.82 -4.92
N TYR A 149 -7.67 -8.22 -5.49
CA TYR A 149 -6.96 -7.06 -4.94
C TYR A 149 -7.89 -5.89 -4.59
N TYR A 150 -9.00 -5.72 -5.31
CA TYR A 150 -9.94 -4.61 -5.14
C TYR A 150 -11.22 -4.98 -4.38
N THR A 151 -11.31 -6.17 -3.83
CA THR A 151 -12.45 -6.51 -2.97
C THR A 151 -12.31 -5.77 -1.65
N ASP A 152 -13.32 -4.99 -1.28
CA ASP A 152 -13.40 -4.33 0.04
C ASP A 152 -13.86 -5.30 1.14
N ASP A 153 -13.73 -6.60 0.92
CA ASP A 153 -14.16 -7.61 1.88
C ASP A 153 -13.15 -7.75 3.02
N TRP A 154 -13.55 -7.25 4.18
CA TRP A 154 -12.82 -7.39 5.44
C TRP A 154 -12.92 -8.80 6.04
N SER A 155 -13.61 -9.72 5.38
CA SER A 155 -13.83 -11.08 5.91
C SER A 155 -12.58 -11.95 5.80
N GLU A 156 -11.71 -11.71 4.84
CA GLU A 156 -10.44 -12.44 4.74
C GLU A 156 -9.39 -11.86 5.67
N THR A 157 -9.25 -12.48 6.82
CA THR A 157 -8.24 -12.12 7.81
C THR A 157 -6.95 -12.91 7.66
N THR A 158 -6.99 -14.01 6.90
CA THR A 158 -5.84 -14.89 6.66
C THR A 158 -5.55 -14.92 5.16
N VAL A 159 -4.37 -14.48 4.78
CA VAL A 159 -3.92 -14.39 3.38
C VAL A 159 -2.76 -15.33 3.15
N LYS A 160 -2.79 -16.06 2.03
CA LYS A 160 -1.66 -16.85 1.54
C LYS A 160 -0.90 -16.02 0.50
N THR A 161 0.34 -15.68 0.79
CA THR A 161 1.21 -14.93 -0.10
C THR A 161 2.19 -15.86 -0.78
N ASN A 162 2.21 -15.90 -2.12
CA ASN A 162 3.23 -16.65 -2.88
C ASN A 162 4.58 -15.92 -2.82
N VAL A 163 5.47 -16.40 -1.96
CA VAL A 163 6.80 -15.78 -1.73
C VAL A 163 7.87 -16.30 -2.69
N ALA A 164 7.55 -17.25 -3.58
CA ALA A 164 8.49 -17.85 -4.53
C ALA A 164 8.46 -17.21 -5.92
N GLN A 165 7.44 -16.43 -6.23
CA GLN A 165 7.26 -15.89 -7.58
C GLN A 165 8.43 -15.00 -7.98
N ASN A 166 8.98 -15.26 -9.17
CA ASN A 166 10.12 -14.54 -9.76
C ASN A 166 11.41 -14.55 -8.91
N LYS A 167 11.54 -15.48 -7.98
CA LYS A 167 12.75 -15.66 -7.20
C LYS A 167 13.81 -16.49 -7.93
N ALA A 168 15.04 -16.42 -7.47
CA ALA A 168 16.14 -17.21 -8.02
C ALA A 168 15.88 -18.70 -7.83
N ALA A 169 15.97 -19.45 -8.91
CA ALA A 169 15.66 -20.88 -8.89
C ALA A 169 16.76 -21.71 -9.53
N GLY A 170 16.94 -22.92 -9.03
CA GLY A 170 17.88 -23.91 -9.52
C GLY A 170 17.23 -25.29 -9.57
N GLY A 171 17.78 -26.19 -10.35
CA GLY A 171 17.25 -27.54 -10.41
C GLY A 171 18.23 -28.50 -11.06
N THR A 172 18.20 -29.77 -10.62
CA THR A 172 18.91 -30.85 -11.30
C THR A 172 17.99 -31.45 -12.34
N SER A 173 18.28 -31.24 -13.59
CA SER A 173 17.48 -31.78 -14.70
C SER A 173 18.15 -32.97 -15.41
N TYR A 174 19.33 -33.40 -14.97
CA TYR A 174 20.08 -34.50 -15.57
C TYR A 174 21.00 -35.16 -14.54
N LYS A 175 21.35 -36.43 -14.77
CA LYS A 175 22.41 -37.13 -14.00
C LYS A 175 23.79 -36.77 -14.51
N SER A 176 24.77 -36.87 -13.62
CA SER A 176 26.18 -36.75 -14.00
C SER A 176 26.52 -37.79 -15.11
N GLY A 177 27.04 -37.30 -16.23
CA GLY A 177 27.37 -38.16 -17.39
C GLY A 177 26.36 -38.12 -18.54
N ASP A 178 25.16 -37.51 -18.34
CA ASP A 178 24.23 -37.28 -19.45
C ASP A 178 24.80 -36.24 -20.42
N ALA A 179 24.48 -36.40 -21.73
CA ALA A 179 24.79 -35.37 -22.72
C ALA A 179 23.96 -34.12 -22.43
N VAL A 180 24.60 -33.07 -21.92
CA VAL A 180 23.95 -31.91 -21.31
C VAL A 180 23.35 -30.94 -22.32
N ASP A 181 23.68 -31.05 -23.58
CA ASP A 181 23.60 -29.94 -24.50
C ASP A 181 22.59 -30.17 -25.62
N ASN A 182 21.30 -30.31 -25.25
CA ASN A 182 20.25 -30.18 -26.26
C ASN A 182 19.43 -28.88 -26.03
N ALA A 183 18.84 -28.37 -27.10
CA ALA A 183 18.07 -27.12 -27.08
C ALA A 183 16.89 -27.17 -26.10
N GLU A 184 16.27 -28.35 -25.89
CA GLU A 184 15.14 -28.54 -25.01
C GLU A 184 15.51 -28.28 -23.53
N ARG A 185 16.71 -28.69 -23.10
CA ARG A 185 17.20 -28.50 -21.73
C ARG A 185 17.52 -27.04 -21.42
N ARG A 186 17.91 -26.27 -22.43
CA ARG A 186 18.16 -24.82 -22.31
C ARG A 186 16.88 -24.00 -22.23
N ILE A 187 15.77 -24.53 -22.78
CA ILE A 187 14.49 -23.82 -22.82
C ILE A 187 13.70 -24.02 -21.52
N ASN A 188 13.78 -25.22 -20.92
CA ASN A 188 12.96 -25.59 -19.76
C ASN A 188 13.75 -25.49 -18.45
N VAL A 189 14.24 -24.28 -18.15
CA VAL A 189 15.06 -23.98 -16.98
C VAL A 189 14.20 -23.79 -15.72
N ALA A 190 14.82 -23.90 -14.54
CA ALA A 190 14.17 -23.86 -13.23
C ALA A 190 13.29 -22.60 -13.04
N PHE A 191 13.79 -21.43 -13.42
CA PHE A 191 13.08 -20.16 -13.32
C PHE A 191 11.64 -20.19 -13.89
N LYS A 192 11.41 -20.96 -14.94
CA LYS A 192 10.11 -21.05 -15.63
C LYS A 192 8.99 -21.71 -14.83
N ALA A 193 9.32 -22.31 -13.70
CA ALA A 193 8.31 -22.83 -12.77
C ALA A 193 7.97 -21.82 -11.65
N PHE A 194 8.48 -20.57 -11.75
CA PHE A 194 8.30 -19.53 -10.74
C PHE A 194 7.98 -18.18 -11.39
N ASP A 195 7.61 -18.15 -12.66
CA ASP A 195 7.40 -16.91 -13.43
C ASP A 195 5.94 -16.43 -13.43
N GLY A 196 5.04 -17.18 -12.79
CA GLY A 196 3.62 -16.87 -12.69
C GLY A 196 2.79 -17.31 -13.90
N ASP A 197 3.38 -18.06 -14.86
CA ASP A 197 2.66 -18.64 -16.00
C ASP A 197 1.95 -19.93 -15.60
N ALA A 198 0.91 -19.78 -14.80
CA ALA A 198 0.12 -20.87 -14.22
C ALA A 198 -1.04 -21.29 -15.13
N PHE A 199 -1.42 -22.56 -15.05
CA PHE A 199 -2.69 -23.03 -15.63
C PHE A 199 -3.86 -22.46 -14.82
N THR A 200 -4.98 -22.22 -15.48
CA THR A 200 -6.24 -21.99 -14.79
C THR A 200 -6.58 -23.22 -13.94
N GLU A 201 -6.76 -23.01 -12.66
CA GLU A 201 -7.12 -24.07 -11.73
C GLU A 201 -8.45 -24.71 -12.10
N LYS A 202 -8.60 -26.00 -11.79
CA LYS A 202 -9.81 -26.77 -12.07
C LYS A 202 -10.31 -27.36 -10.76
N GLU A 203 -11.63 -27.41 -10.59
CA GLU A 203 -12.27 -28.11 -9.47
C GLU A 203 -11.87 -29.59 -9.44
N ASP A 204 -11.73 -30.23 -10.62
CA ASP A 204 -11.16 -31.56 -10.74
C ASP A 204 -9.64 -31.47 -10.88
N THR A 205 -8.93 -31.64 -9.77
CA THR A 205 -7.46 -31.59 -9.71
C THR A 205 -6.78 -32.69 -10.51
N THR A 206 -7.50 -33.76 -10.87
CA THR A 206 -7.02 -34.86 -11.72
C THR A 206 -7.16 -34.57 -13.22
N ALA A 207 -7.96 -33.54 -13.57
CA ALA A 207 -8.19 -33.16 -14.95
C ALA A 207 -6.91 -32.65 -15.62
N LYS A 208 -6.69 -33.08 -16.85
CA LYS A 208 -5.54 -32.64 -17.62
C LYS A 208 -5.60 -31.13 -17.86
N PRO A 209 -4.49 -30.38 -17.59
CA PRO A 209 -4.41 -29.00 -17.98
C PRO A 209 -4.47 -28.83 -19.49
N ASP A 210 -5.07 -27.76 -19.94
CA ASP A 210 -5.08 -27.38 -21.36
C ASP A 210 -3.74 -26.73 -21.72
N THR A 211 -2.99 -27.38 -22.61
CA THR A 211 -1.69 -26.90 -23.07
C THR A 211 -1.74 -26.35 -24.50
N SER A 212 -2.93 -26.08 -25.02
CA SER A 212 -3.11 -25.67 -26.43
C SER A 212 -2.82 -24.19 -26.69
N THR A 213 -2.72 -23.35 -25.66
CA THR A 213 -2.43 -21.92 -25.82
C THR A 213 -0.92 -21.68 -25.94
N SER A 214 -0.53 -20.69 -26.75
CA SER A 214 0.86 -20.31 -26.99
C SER A 214 1.61 -19.79 -25.75
N GLU A 215 0.86 -19.41 -24.71
CA GLU A 215 1.38 -18.92 -23.42
C GLU A 215 1.92 -20.04 -22.55
N MET A 216 1.59 -21.28 -22.84
CA MET A 216 1.85 -22.49 -22.05
C MET A 216 3.23 -23.14 -22.28
N ASN A 217 4.25 -22.38 -22.69
CA ASN A 217 5.59 -22.94 -22.91
C ASN A 217 6.60 -22.61 -21.80
N SER A 218 6.14 -22.00 -20.71
CA SER A 218 6.95 -21.72 -19.56
C SER A 218 6.81 -22.85 -18.56
N PHE A 219 7.79 -23.73 -18.43
CA PHE A 219 7.82 -24.82 -17.45
C PHE A 219 9.22 -25.34 -17.24
N TRP A 220 9.46 -25.91 -16.06
CA TRP A 220 10.67 -26.68 -15.77
C TRP A 220 10.50 -28.14 -16.13
N LYS A 221 11.59 -28.76 -16.65
CA LYS A 221 11.63 -30.18 -16.99
C LYS A 221 12.83 -30.88 -16.32
N GLY A 222 12.54 -31.83 -15.46
CA GLY A 222 13.50 -32.80 -14.93
C GLY A 222 13.45 -34.09 -15.74
N TYR A 223 14.61 -34.67 -16.03
CA TYR A 223 14.73 -35.79 -16.96
C TYR A 223 14.93 -37.15 -16.24
N HIS A 224 15.05 -37.18 -14.93
CA HIS A 224 15.28 -38.35 -14.12
C HIS A 224 14.41 -38.40 -12.88
N ALA A 225 14.18 -39.60 -12.35
CA ALA A 225 13.33 -39.80 -11.17
C ALA A 225 13.81 -39.06 -9.91
N ASP A 226 15.09 -38.79 -9.82
CA ASP A 226 15.74 -38.07 -8.73
C ASP A 226 15.97 -36.58 -9.04
N SER A 227 15.39 -36.06 -10.10
CA SER A 227 15.45 -34.61 -10.41
C SER A 227 14.84 -33.78 -9.29
N SER A 228 15.40 -32.60 -9.07
CA SER A 228 14.90 -31.66 -8.07
C SER A 228 14.74 -30.26 -8.64
N LEU A 229 13.79 -29.52 -8.08
CA LEU A 229 13.56 -28.10 -8.36
C LEU A 229 13.60 -27.32 -7.05
N CYS A 230 14.39 -26.26 -6.99
CA CYS A 230 14.62 -25.46 -5.80
C CYS A 230 14.43 -23.99 -6.08
N VAL A 231 13.90 -23.25 -5.12
CA VAL A 231 13.81 -21.79 -5.11
C VAL A 231 14.55 -21.22 -3.91
N ASP A 232 15.25 -20.09 -4.11
CA ASP A 232 15.80 -19.22 -3.06
C ASP A 232 14.79 -18.08 -2.83
N LEU A 233 14.13 -18.06 -1.69
CA LEU A 233 13.17 -17.02 -1.32
C LEU A 233 13.82 -15.65 -1.08
N GLY A 234 15.16 -15.62 -1.03
CA GLY A 234 15.96 -14.41 -0.83
C GLY A 234 16.23 -14.10 0.65
N GLU A 235 15.36 -14.52 1.52
CA GLU A 235 15.44 -14.41 2.99
C GLU A 235 14.66 -15.56 3.64
N THR A 236 14.80 -15.74 4.95
CA THR A 236 14.03 -16.73 5.70
C THR A 236 12.56 -16.30 5.77
N ARG A 237 11.65 -17.21 5.43
CA ARG A 237 10.20 -17.03 5.42
C ARG A 237 9.52 -18.16 6.17
N THR A 238 8.33 -17.90 6.72
CA THR A 238 7.51 -18.92 7.37
C THR A 238 6.65 -19.66 6.34
N VAL A 239 7.21 -20.71 5.77
CA VAL A 239 6.56 -21.54 4.73
C VAL A 239 5.48 -22.41 5.37
N SER A 240 4.25 -22.31 4.88
CA SER A 240 3.10 -23.10 5.36
C SER A 240 2.60 -24.13 4.34
N GLU A 241 2.75 -23.82 3.05
CA GLU A 241 2.17 -24.62 1.97
C GLU A 241 2.96 -24.46 0.67
N VAL A 242 2.87 -25.47 -0.18
CA VAL A 242 3.42 -25.46 -1.54
C VAL A 242 2.35 -25.87 -2.52
N GLU A 243 2.18 -25.16 -3.62
CA GLU A 243 1.38 -25.61 -4.76
C GLU A 243 2.26 -26.01 -5.93
N ILE A 244 1.91 -27.12 -6.58
CA ILE A 244 2.60 -27.60 -7.77
C ILE A 244 1.60 -27.86 -8.88
N GLN A 245 1.77 -27.20 -10.01
CA GLN A 245 1.02 -27.45 -11.23
C GLN A 245 1.86 -28.29 -12.20
N TRP A 246 1.41 -29.51 -12.44
CA TRP A 246 2.10 -30.47 -13.30
C TRP A 246 1.60 -30.40 -14.74
N ARG A 247 2.53 -30.56 -15.69
CA ARG A 247 2.16 -30.75 -17.09
C ARG A 247 1.88 -32.21 -17.38
N TYR A 248 1.02 -32.42 -18.40
CA TYR A 248 0.76 -33.76 -18.93
C TYR A 248 2.06 -34.39 -19.47
N GLY A 249 2.30 -35.65 -19.07
CA GLY A 249 3.49 -36.40 -19.47
C GLY A 249 4.69 -36.33 -18.51
N GLY A 250 4.58 -35.53 -17.45
CA GLY A 250 5.67 -35.37 -16.46
C GLY A 250 5.19 -35.13 -15.02
N LYS A 251 4.09 -35.75 -14.63
CA LYS A 251 3.54 -35.59 -13.26
C LYS A 251 4.33 -36.38 -12.23
N GLY A 252 4.69 -35.73 -11.12
CA GLY A 252 5.28 -36.39 -9.95
C GLY A 252 4.30 -37.36 -9.30
N LYS A 253 4.72 -38.60 -9.05
CA LYS A 253 3.95 -39.60 -8.31
C LYS A 253 4.35 -39.63 -6.85
N ASP A 254 5.65 -39.76 -6.62
CA ASP A 254 6.23 -39.72 -5.29
C ASP A 254 7.33 -38.65 -5.26
N PHE A 255 7.27 -37.74 -4.30
CA PHE A 255 8.22 -36.66 -4.13
C PHE A 255 8.23 -36.15 -2.69
N ASN A 256 9.27 -35.44 -2.31
CA ASN A 256 9.37 -34.76 -1.04
C ASN A 256 9.44 -33.26 -1.24
N ILE A 257 8.86 -32.50 -0.32
CA ILE A 257 9.14 -31.07 -0.12
C ILE A 257 10.20 -30.98 0.97
N LEU A 258 11.30 -30.33 0.63
CA LEU A 258 12.43 -30.12 1.52
C LEU A 258 12.63 -28.63 1.73
N VAL A 259 13.09 -28.26 2.92
CA VAL A 259 13.39 -26.90 3.32
C VAL A 259 14.81 -26.77 3.82
N SER A 260 15.40 -25.59 3.72
CA SER A 260 16.75 -25.30 4.17
C SER A 260 16.95 -23.80 4.40
N ASP A 261 17.83 -23.42 5.34
CA ASP A 261 18.25 -22.03 5.54
C ASP A 261 19.52 -21.67 4.78
N ASP A 262 20.36 -22.66 4.46
CA ASP A 262 21.69 -22.47 3.85
C ASP A 262 21.79 -23.00 2.40
N GLY A 263 20.77 -23.74 1.92
CA GLY A 263 20.76 -24.38 0.60
C GLY A 263 21.63 -25.65 0.50
N GLU A 264 22.29 -26.06 1.58
CA GLU A 264 23.16 -27.23 1.65
C GLU A 264 22.56 -28.32 2.55
N ASN A 265 22.10 -27.95 3.74
CA ASN A 265 21.51 -28.85 4.72
C ASN A 265 19.97 -28.84 4.59
N TRP A 266 19.42 -29.98 4.20
CA TRP A 266 17.99 -30.12 3.85
C TRP A 266 17.23 -30.97 4.85
N THR A 267 16.07 -30.45 5.27
CA THR A 267 15.10 -31.18 6.10
C THR A 267 13.84 -31.46 5.28
N THR A 268 13.31 -32.69 5.41
CA THR A 268 12.02 -33.05 4.77
C THR A 268 10.89 -32.41 5.56
N ALA A 269 10.22 -31.45 4.95
CA ALA A 269 9.04 -30.80 5.51
C ALA A 269 7.74 -31.55 5.21
N LYS A 270 7.66 -32.22 4.04
CA LYS A 270 6.50 -33.06 3.69
C LYS A 270 6.88 -34.14 2.70
N GLU A 271 6.28 -35.31 2.89
CA GLU A 271 6.34 -36.43 1.95
C GLU A 271 5.02 -36.57 1.19
N VAL A 272 5.09 -36.64 -0.15
CA VAL A 272 3.93 -36.92 -1.01
C VAL A 272 4.13 -38.26 -1.69
N ARG A 273 3.15 -39.15 -1.57
CA ARG A 273 3.20 -40.50 -2.12
C ARG A 273 1.91 -40.84 -2.87
N GLY A 274 2.03 -41.48 -4.02
CA GLY A 274 0.90 -41.92 -4.82
C GLY A 274 0.09 -40.80 -5.45
N ASN A 275 0.70 -39.66 -5.71
CA ASN A 275 0.00 -38.50 -6.26
C ASN A 275 -0.69 -38.80 -7.60
N GLY A 276 -2.01 -38.54 -7.66
CA GLY A 276 -2.88 -38.65 -8.82
C GLY A 276 -3.18 -37.34 -9.53
N ASP A 277 -2.91 -36.19 -8.87
CA ASP A 277 -3.38 -34.86 -9.27
C ASP A 277 -2.40 -34.12 -10.17
N PHE A 278 -2.92 -33.27 -11.04
CA PHE A 278 -2.12 -32.27 -11.80
C PHE A 278 -1.96 -30.95 -11.06
N PHE A 279 -2.86 -30.68 -10.11
CA PHE A 279 -2.84 -29.52 -9.24
C PHE A 279 -2.69 -30.02 -7.81
N ASN A 280 -1.52 -29.85 -7.21
CA ASN A 280 -1.26 -30.29 -5.85
C ASN A 280 -1.15 -29.12 -4.91
N THR A 281 -1.98 -29.10 -3.88
CA THR A 281 -1.80 -28.28 -2.70
C THR A 281 -1.19 -29.15 -1.61
N VAL A 282 0.01 -28.82 -1.18
CA VAL A 282 0.81 -29.58 -0.21
C VAL A 282 1.01 -28.72 1.03
N SER A 283 0.11 -28.84 1.99
CA SER A 283 0.28 -28.20 3.30
C SER A 283 1.38 -28.88 4.09
N LEU A 284 2.27 -28.12 4.69
CA LEU A 284 3.29 -28.63 5.62
C LEU A 284 2.61 -29.07 6.92
N ASP A 285 3.22 -30.01 7.64
CA ASP A 285 2.66 -30.48 8.90
C ASP A 285 2.67 -29.37 9.98
N GLU A 286 3.68 -28.48 9.93
CA GLU A 286 3.79 -27.27 10.71
C GLU A 286 4.40 -26.17 9.84
N PRO A 287 3.98 -24.90 9.98
CA PRO A 287 4.67 -23.79 9.34
C PRO A 287 6.16 -23.81 9.73
N THR A 288 7.04 -23.70 8.76
CA THR A 288 8.48 -23.90 8.96
C THR A 288 9.28 -22.73 8.39
N GLU A 289 10.17 -22.19 9.19
CA GLU A 289 11.10 -21.16 8.73
C GLU A 289 12.11 -21.76 7.75
N ALA A 290 12.25 -21.13 6.57
CA ALA A 290 13.18 -21.57 5.54
C ALA A 290 13.48 -20.43 4.55
N ARG A 291 14.71 -20.38 4.06
CA ARG A 291 15.10 -19.56 2.93
C ARG A 291 14.99 -20.30 1.59
N TYR A 292 15.21 -21.61 1.60
CA TYR A 292 15.18 -22.44 0.41
C TYR A 292 14.10 -23.50 0.51
N VAL A 293 13.34 -23.67 -0.57
CA VAL A 293 12.31 -24.72 -0.70
C VAL A 293 12.59 -25.55 -1.94
N LYS A 294 12.52 -26.87 -1.81
CA LYS A 294 12.88 -27.80 -2.88
C LYS A 294 11.87 -28.93 -3.01
N MET A 295 11.40 -29.16 -4.23
CA MET A 295 10.77 -30.42 -4.59
C MET A 295 11.88 -31.43 -4.98
N GLN A 296 11.94 -32.57 -4.30
CA GLN A 296 12.82 -33.67 -4.60
C GLN A 296 12.03 -34.84 -5.14
N GLY A 297 12.25 -35.18 -6.41
CA GLY A 297 11.62 -36.32 -7.06
C GLY A 297 12.08 -37.66 -6.52
N ILE A 298 11.17 -38.63 -6.51
CA ILE A 298 11.38 -40.04 -6.15
C ILE A 298 10.85 -40.94 -7.27
N ALA A 299 9.63 -40.68 -7.73
CA ALA A 299 9.01 -41.39 -8.84
C ALA A 299 8.05 -40.48 -9.60
N SER A 300 8.05 -40.58 -10.91
CA SER A 300 7.14 -39.86 -11.79
C SER A 300 6.15 -40.86 -12.45
N ASN A 301 5.01 -40.36 -12.90
CA ASN A 301 4.04 -41.13 -13.69
C ASN A 301 4.49 -41.36 -15.13
N ALA A 302 5.56 -40.68 -15.57
CA ALA A 302 6.14 -40.88 -16.88
C ALA A 302 7.10 -42.08 -16.90
N SER A 303 7.03 -42.90 -17.93
CA SER A 303 7.87 -44.10 -18.09
C SER A 303 9.37 -43.81 -18.08
N ALA A 304 9.79 -42.61 -18.44
CA ALA A 304 11.19 -42.14 -18.45
C ALA A 304 11.61 -41.45 -17.13
N GLY A 305 10.76 -41.40 -16.11
CA GLY A 305 11.05 -40.70 -14.86
C GLY A 305 11.07 -39.18 -14.99
N ILE A 306 10.38 -38.63 -15.99
CA ILE A 306 10.37 -37.20 -16.31
C ILE A 306 9.42 -36.44 -15.39
N TYR A 307 9.83 -35.26 -14.94
CA TYR A 307 8.97 -34.28 -14.28
C TYR A 307 8.79 -33.04 -15.19
N MET A 308 7.59 -32.49 -15.21
CA MET A 308 7.28 -31.24 -15.89
C MET A 308 6.42 -30.38 -14.97
N ILE A 309 6.97 -29.30 -14.44
CA ILE A 309 6.29 -28.38 -13.54
C ILE A 309 6.04 -27.08 -14.30
N GLN A 310 4.77 -26.73 -14.45
CA GLN A 310 4.30 -25.48 -15.04
C GLN A 310 4.54 -24.34 -14.06
N GLU A 311 4.07 -24.52 -12.81
CA GLU A 311 4.20 -23.52 -11.76
C GLU A 311 4.45 -24.20 -10.42
N PHE A 312 5.31 -23.62 -9.61
CA PHE A 312 5.65 -24.06 -8.26
C PHE A 312 5.56 -22.84 -7.33
N LYS A 313 4.51 -22.79 -6.54
CA LYS A 313 4.27 -21.70 -5.61
C LYS A 313 4.65 -22.13 -4.20
N VAL A 314 5.17 -21.21 -3.41
CA VAL A 314 5.48 -21.39 -1.99
C VAL A 314 4.72 -20.32 -1.22
N TYR A 315 3.91 -20.75 -0.26
CA TYR A 315 3.05 -19.83 0.47
C TYR A 315 3.52 -19.58 1.90
N GLU A 316 3.56 -18.32 2.25
CA GLU A 316 3.52 -17.81 3.60
C GLU A 316 2.08 -17.48 3.97
N THR A 317 1.62 -17.92 5.14
CA THR A 317 0.28 -17.59 5.65
C THR A 317 0.37 -16.40 6.57
N VAL A 318 -0.32 -15.33 6.25
CA VAL A 318 -0.33 -14.07 7.00
C VAL A 318 -1.71 -13.86 7.63
N ASP A 319 -1.79 -13.80 8.96
CA ASP A 319 -3.00 -13.45 9.70
C ASP A 319 -3.07 -11.93 9.94
N LYS A 320 -4.02 -11.27 9.30
CA LYS A 320 -4.26 -9.82 9.40
C LYS A 320 -5.35 -9.44 10.40
N THR A 321 -5.91 -10.38 11.17
CA THR A 321 -7.05 -10.14 12.07
C THR A 321 -6.80 -8.98 13.02
N GLN A 322 -5.64 -8.98 13.68
CA GLN A 322 -5.29 -7.92 14.64
C GLN A 322 -5.02 -6.58 13.93
N LEU A 323 -4.32 -6.60 12.79
CA LEU A 323 -4.08 -5.40 12.00
C LEU A 323 -5.39 -4.75 11.56
N ASN A 324 -6.33 -5.54 11.03
CA ASN A 324 -7.62 -5.06 10.56
C ASN A 324 -8.46 -4.48 11.72
N THR A 325 -8.39 -5.09 12.91
CA THR A 325 -9.08 -4.58 14.10
C THR A 325 -8.53 -3.21 14.52
N LEU A 326 -7.22 -3.06 14.58
CA LEU A 326 -6.57 -1.78 14.93
C LEU A 326 -6.82 -0.72 13.85
N LEU A 327 -6.78 -1.10 12.57
CA LEU A 327 -7.05 -0.19 11.47
C LEU A 327 -8.47 0.38 11.54
N LYS A 328 -9.46 -0.46 11.81
CA LYS A 328 -10.84 0.00 12.00
C LYS A 328 -10.96 1.02 13.15
N GLN A 329 -10.29 0.77 14.27
CA GLN A 329 -10.27 1.71 15.41
C GLN A 329 -9.63 3.05 15.01
N ALA A 330 -8.52 3.01 14.27
CA ALA A 330 -7.83 4.20 13.81
C ALA A 330 -8.69 5.01 12.81
N GLU A 331 -9.33 4.35 11.84
CA GLU A 331 -10.22 4.98 10.88
C GLU A 331 -11.42 5.68 11.55
N GLU A 332 -12.00 5.05 12.57
CA GLU A 332 -13.09 5.65 13.36
C GLU A 332 -12.63 6.92 14.10
N LEU A 333 -11.43 6.91 14.70
CA LEU A 333 -10.86 8.08 15.39
C LEU A 333 -10.48 9.19 14.40
N ILE A 334 -9.80 8.86 13.31
CA ILE A 334 -9.41 9.80 12.25
C ILE A 334 -10.64 10.52 11.70
N LYS A 335 -11.71 9.78 11.42
CA LYS A 335 -12.98 10.34 10.94
C LYS A 335 -13.67 11.20 11.99
N LYS A 336 -13.77 10.72 13.22
CA LYS A 336 -14.44 11.41 14.32
C LYS A 336 -13.79 12.75 14.63
N ASP A 337 -12.47 12.79 14.68
CA ASP A 337 -11.71 13.94 15.13
C ASP A 337 -11.17 14.78 13.97
N GLY A 338 -11.48 14.40 12.70
CA GLY A 338 -11.13 15.14 11.48
C GLY A 338 -9.64 15.20 11.21
N LEU A 339 -8.89 14.17 11.62
CA LEU A 339 -7.43 14.15 11.52
C LEU A 339 -6.95 14.04 10.07
N ASN A 340 -5.82 14.67 9.77
CA ASN A 340 -5.21 14.65 8.44
C ASN A 340 -3.67 14.71 8.52
N PHE A 341 -2.99 14.59 7.37
CA PHE A 341 -1.52 14.63 7.29
C PHE A 341 -0.89 15.98 7.64
N GLU A 342 -1.66 17.07 7.56
CA GLU A 342 -1.19 18.44 7.78
C GLU A 342 -1.24 18.85 9.26
N SER A 343 -1.72 17.97 10.13
CA SER A 343 -1.74 18.23 11.57
C SER A 343 -0.35 18.54 12.08
N THR A 344 -0.22 19.65 12.81
CA THR A 344 1.02 20.05 13.48
C THR A 344 1.29 19.21 14.74
N ASP A 345 0.30 18.50 15.23
CA ASP A 345 0.43 17.56 16.34
C ASP A 345 1.05 16.25 15.83
N SER A 346 2.17 15.88 16.44
CA SER A 346 2.92 14.70 16.01
C SER A 346 2.19 13.38 16.26
N SER A 347 1.32 13.31 17.28
CA SER A 347 0.54 12.12 17.59
C SER A 347 -0.58 11.90 16.57
N GLU A 348 -1.24 12.98 16.14
CA GLU A 348 -2.27 12.97 15.11
C GLU A 348 -1.69 12.57 13.75
N SER A 349 -0.62 13.23 13.32
CA SER A 349 0.03 12.93 12.04
C SER A 349 0.64 11.52 12.00
N SER A 350 1.13 11.00 13.14
CA SER A 350 1.62 9.62 13.27
C SER A 350 0.51 8.61 13.14
N LEU A 351 -0.66 8.86 13.77
CA LEU A 351 -1.82 7.98 13.66
C LEU A 351 -2.32 7.89 12.21
N VAL A 352 -2.44 9.03 11.52
CA VAL A 352 -2.85 9.06 10.10
C VAL A 352 -1.85 8.30 9.24
N LYS A 353 -0.54 8.50 9.40
CA LYS A 353 0.50 7.79 8.64
C LYS A 353 0.46 6.27 8.88
N ALA A 354 0.37 5.85 10.14
CA ALA A 354 0.30 4.43 10.48
C ALA A 354 -0.97 3.77 9.95
N ALA A 355 -2.11 4.47 9.99
CA ALA A 355 -3.37 3.98 9.42
C ALA A 355 -3.30 3.84 7.90
N VAL A 356 -2.69 4.79 7.18
CA VAL A 356 -2.48 4.70 5.73
C VAL A 356 -1.56 3.54 5.37
N TYR A 357 -0.47 3.34 6.10
CA TYR A 357 0.40 2.19 5.88
C TYR A 357 -0.35 0.87 6.12
N ALA A 358 -1.06 0.72 7.24
CA ALA A 358 -1.87 -0.45 7.52
C ALA A 358 -2.96 -0.70 6.46
N SER A 359 -3.62 0.37 6.00
CA SER A 359 -4.63 0.29 4.93
C SER A 359 -4.04 -0.20 3.61
N SER A 360 -2.79 0.14 3.29
CA SER A 360 -2.11 -0.35 2.09
C SER A 360 -1.86 -1.86 2.11
N LEU A 361 -1.80 -2.46 3.30
CA LEU A 361 -1.60 -3.91 3.47
C LEU A 361 -2.91 -4.69 3.59
N LYS A 362 -4.04 -4.02 3.82
CA LYS A 362 -5.35 -4.63 4.04
C LYS A 362 -5.71 -5.64 2.95
N ASN A 363 -5.69 -5.21 1.70
CA ASN A 363 -6.06 -6.03 0.54
C ASN A 363 -4.82 -6.49 -0.26
N ASN A 364 -3.63 -6.29 0.28
CA ASN A 364 -2.40 -6.69 -0.37
C ASN A 364 -2.14 -8.18 -0.12
N LYS A 365 -2.34 -9.00 -1.15
CA LYS A 365 -2.05 -10.44 -1.10
C LYS A 365 -0.56 -10.76 -1.18
N LEU A 366 0.29 -9.77 -1.48
CA LEU A 366 1.74 -9.89 -1.48
C LEU A 366 2.36 -9.38 -0.16
N ALA A 367 1.54 -8.87 0.77
CA ALA A 367 2.02 -8.45 2.07
C ALA A 367 2.61 -9.63 2.83
N THR A 368 3.86 -9.47 3.26
CA THR A 368 4.57 -10.49 4.03
C THR A 368 4.13 -10.47 5.49
N LEU A 369 4.46 -11.54 6.21
CA LEU A 369 4.24 -11.59 7.66
C LEU A 369 4.97 -10.43 8.36
N GLU A 370 6.22 -10.15 7.98
CA GLU A 370 7.02 -9.07 8.55
C GLU A 370 6.38 -7.69 8.33
N GLU A 371 5.96 -7.37 7.10
CA GLU A 371 5.28 -6.10 6.80
C GLU A 371 4.00 -5.95 7.62
N THR A 372 3.21 -7.03 7.74
CA THR A 372 1.96 -7.05 8.50
C THR A 372 2.20 -6.81 9.99
N GLU A 373 3.20 -7.47 10.59
CA GLU A 373 3.57 -7.30 12.00
C GLU A 373 4.16 -5.91 12.29
N ASN A 374 4.96 -5.36 11.38
CA ASN A 374 5.48 -4.01 11.48
C ASN A 374 4.33 -2.99 11.46
N ALA A 375 3.43 -3.09 10.49
CA ALA A 375 2.28 -2.20 10.40
C ALA A 375 1.36 -2.33 11.65
N ARG A 376 1.13 -3.54 12.14
CA ARG A 376 0.37 -3.78 13.37
C ARG A 376 1.02 -3.09 14.58
N THR A 377 2.33 -3.23 14.71
CA THR A 377 3.09 -2.65 15.82
C THR A 377 3.11 -1.13 15.77
N GLU A 378 3.37 -0.55 14.60
CA GLU A 378 3.36 0.90 14.38
C GLU A 378 1.98 1.50 14.64
N LEU A 379 0.92 0.86 14.14
CA LEU A 379 -0.45 1.32 14.33
C LEU A 379 -0.89 1.22 15.78
N ALA A 380 -0.55 0.14 16.50
CA ALA A 380 -0.84 -0.01 17.91
C ALA A 380 -0.14 1.09 18.75
N ALA A 381 1.13 1.37 18.45
CA ALA A 381 1.88 2.43 19.13
C ALA A 381 1.28 3.82 18.83
N ALA A 382 0.90 4.08 17.59
CA ALA A 382 0.29 5.35 17.20
C ALA A 382 -1.07 5.57 17.86
N LEU A 383 -1.92 4.54 17.93
CA LEU A 383 -3.20 4.57 18.65
C LEU A 383 -3.01 4.84 20.15
N GLN A 384 -2.03 4.18 20.76
CA GLN A 384 -1.71 4.41 22.17
C GLN A 384 -1.24 5.85 22.41
N ASN A 385 -0.31 6.35 21.61
CA ASN A 385 0.19 7.73 21.72
C ASN A 385 -0.92 8.77 21.54
N TYR A 386 -1.83 8.53 20.59
CA TYR A 386 -2.97 9.40 20.37
C TYR A 386 -3.95 9.36 21.56
N SER A 387 -4.25 8.18 22.09
CA SER A 387 -5.19 8.02 23.23
C SER A 387 -4.65 8.56 24.55
N THR A 388 -3.33 8.62 24.73
CA THR A 388 -2.66 9.17 25.92
C THR A 388 -2.31 10.65 25.77
N LYS A 389 -2.67 11.26 24.65
CA LYS A 389 -2.46 12.69 24.41
C LYS A 389 -3.15 13.48 25.53
N PRO A 390 -2.44 14.42 26.19
CA PRO A 390 -3.08 15.33 27.14
C PRO A 390 -4.20 16.09 26.41
N GLU A 391 -5.38 16.09 27.00
CA GLU A 391 -6.45 16.94 26.48
C GLU A 391 -5.96 18.40 26.45
N PRO A 392 -6.15 19.15 25.36
CA PRO A 392 -5.68 20.54 25.30
C PRO A 392 -6.27 21.29 26.47
N GLU A 393 -5.39 21.87 27.28
CA GLU A 393 -5.80 22.60 28.47
C GLU A 393 -6.77 23.71 28.05
N LYS A 394 -7.97 23.63 28.58
CA LYS A 394 -9.04 24.57 28.24
C LYS A 394 -8.68 25.94 28.81
N THR A 395 -8.50 26.92 27.96
CA THR A 395 -8.31 28.31 28.34
C THR A 395 -9.56 29.13 28.05
N TYR A 396 -9.80 30.13 28.87
CA TYR A 396 -10.94 31.03 28.77
C TYR A 396 -10.42 32.45 28.58
N SER A 397 -11.18 33.28 27.84
CA SER A 397 -10.80 34.66 27.55
C SER A 397 -11.06 35.59 28.77
N VAL A 398 -10.18 36.57 28.95
CA VAL A 398 -10.36 37.70 29.83
C VAL A 398 -10.51 38.95 28.98
N THR A 399 -11.70 39.51 28.90
CA THR A 399 -12.02 40.69 28.12
C THR A 399 -12.00 41.93 28.99
N VAL A 400 -11.28 42.95 28.58
CA VAL A 400 -11.24 44.25 29.26
C VAL A 400 -12.22 45.20 28.61
N VAL A 401 -13.20 45.68 29.38
CA VAL A 401 -14.04 46.82 28.99
C VAL A 401 -13.31 48.09 29.44
N GLN A 402 -12.81 48.83 28.45
CA GLN A 402 -12.03 50.05 28.75
C GLN A 402 -12.96 51.08 29.40
N PRO A 403 -12.55 51.58 30.61
CA PRO A 403 -13.34 52.55 31.33
C PRO A 403 -13.13 53.98 30.77
N GLU A 404 -14.09 54.91 31.13
CA GLU A 404 -13.89 56.34 30.93
C GLU A 404 -13.19 56.91 32.20
N ASN A 405 -12.34 57.92 31.99
CA ASN A 405 -11.64 58.66 33.05
C ASN A 405 -10.62 57.85 33.85
N GLY A 406 -10.03 56.85 33.19
CA GLY A 406 -8.97 56.03 33.74
C GLY A 406 -8.60 54.88 32.79
N SER A 407 -7.75 53.99 33.25
CA SER A 407 -7.30 52.81 32.49
C SER A 407 -7.46 51.53 33.32
N LEU A 408 -7.62 50.43 32.63
CA LEU A 408 -7.66 49.09 33.21
C LEU A 408 -6.85 48.16 32.32
N THR A 409 -5.98 47.34 32.93
CA THR A 409 -5.22 46.29 32.28
C THR A 409 -5.30 44.99 33.08
N VAL A 410 -5.13 43.87 32.41
CA VAL A 410 -5.08 42.56 33.02
C VAL A 410 -3.75 41.89 32.74
N SER A 411 -3.29 40.97 33.58
CA SER A 411 -2.03 40.25 33.39
C SER A 411 -2.02 39.38 32.15
N GLU A 412 -3.16 38.80 31.78
CA GLU A 412 -3.32 37.87 30.64
C GLU A 412 -4.71 38.02 30.03
N ASP A 413 -4.84 37.91 28.72
CA ASP A 413 -6.09 37.95 27.98
C ASP A 413 -6.73 36.56 27.81
N LYS A 414 -6.01 35.50 28.18
CA LYS A 414 -6.46 34.09 28.24
C LYS A 414 -5.78 33.37 29.40
N ALA A 415 -6.55 32.60 30.13
CA ALA A 415 -6.05 31.83 31.28
C ALA A 415 -6.83 30.51 31.47
N LYS A 416 -6.24 29.57 32.19
CA LYS A 416 -6.88 28.30 32.56
C LYS A 416 -7.73 28.53 33.81
N GLU A 417 -8.72 27.65 34.01
CA GLU A 417 -9.41 27.57 35.28
C GLU A 417 -8.41 27.41 36.47
N GLY A 418 -8.54 28.22 37.47
CA GLY A 418 -7.66 28.23 38.63
C GLY A 418 -6.47 29.18 38.53
N ASP A 419 -6.13 29.72 37.38
CA ASP A 419 -5.06 30.71 37.22
C ASP A 419 -5.41 32.02 37.93
N LYS A 420 -4.42 32.66 38.55
CA LYS A 420 -4.57 33.98 39.17
C LYS A 420 -4.40 35.08 38.13
N ILE A 421 -5.43 35.88 37.90
CA ILE A 421 -5.40 37.03 37.02
C ILE A 421 -5.29 38.30 37.86
N THR A 422 -4.35 39.16 37.52
CA THR A 422 -4.15 40.46 38.16
C THR A 422 -4.75 41.57 37.33
N ILE A 423 -5.47 42.48 37.97
CA ILE A 423 -6.08 43.67 37.34
C ILE A 423 -5.35 44.90 37.92
N ILE A 424 -4.91 45.75 37.05
CA ILE A 424 -4.31 47.03 37.44
C ILE A 424 -5.21 48.15 36.93
N VAL A 425 -5.58 49.06 37.80
CA VAL A 425 -6.42 50.22 37.48
C VAL A 425 -5.68 51.52 37.80
N SER A 426 -5.86 52.53 36.96
CA SER A 426 -5.27 53.88 37.18
C SER A 426 -6.31 54.94 36.81
N ALA A 427 -6.64 55.83 37.72
CA ALA A 427 -7.53 56.95 37.48
C ALA A 427 -6.79 58.08 36.75
N ASP A 428 -7.49 58.82 35.90
CA ASP A 428 -7.01 60.04 35.29
C ASP A 428 -6.97 61.20 36.31
N ASP A 429 -6.23 62.27 35.99
CA ASP A 429 -6.12 63.41 36.87
C ASP A 429 -7.52 64.01 37.16
N GLY A 430 -7.82 64.17 38.44
CA GLY A 430 -9.09 64.67 38.93
C GLY A 430 -10.19 63.63 39.11
N TYR A 431 -9.84 62.35 38.98
CA TYR A 431 -10.77 61.21 39.22
C TYR A 431 -10.22 60.29 40.25
N LYS A 432 -11.08 59.51 40.90
CA LYS A 432 -10.78 58.41 41.81
C LYS A 432 -11.51 57.15 41.38
N LEU A 433 -10.97 55.99 41.73
CA LEU A 433 -11.60 54.71 41.46
C LEU A 433 -12.89 54.59 42.28
N LYS A 434 -14.03 54.30 41.64
CA LYS A 434 -15.30 54.02 42.29
C LYS A 434 -15.49 52.52 42.54
N GLY A 435 -15.05 51.69 41.60
CA GLY A 435 -15.12 50.22 41.79
C GLY A 435 -14.60 49.44 40.54
N VAL A 436 -14.29 48.19 40.80
CA VAL A 436 -13.90 47.21 39.78
C VAL A 436 -14.85 46.02 39.82
N LYS A 437 -15.21 45.49 38.69
CA LYS A 437 -16.08 44.31 38.56
C LYS A 437 -15.48 43.31 37.55
N ALA A 438 -15.63 42.03 37.88
CA ALA A 438 -15.41 40.94 36.96
C ALA A 438 -16.67 40.10 36.87
N VAL A 439 -17.14 39.80 35.69
CA VAL A 439 -18.37 39.04 35.45
C VAL A 439 -18.17 37.99 34.35
N MET A 440 -18.86 36.88 34.49
CA MET A 440 -18.93 35.86 33.44
C MET A 440 -19.96 36.20 32.37
N GLU A 441 -20.05 35.45 31.30
CA GLU A 441 -21.04 35.63 30.21
C GLU A 441 -22.49 35.48 30.67
N ASP A 442 -22.73 34.74 31.77
CA ASP A 442 -24.05 34.55 32.37
C ASP A 442 -24.39 35.62 33.46
N ASP A 443 -23.63 36.73 33.47
CA ASP A 443 -23.74 37.83 34.46
C ASP A 443 -23.39 37.42 35.92
N SER A 444 -22.87 36.23 36.14
CA SER A 444 -22.38 35.84 37.47
C SER A 444 -21.12 36.63 37.82
N VAL A 445 -21.09 37.12 39.09
CA VAL A 445 -19.99 37.96 39.56
C VAL A 445 -18.82 37.07 40.02
N VAL A 446 -17.62 37.41 39.49
CA VAL A 446 -16.37 36.80 39.93
C VAL A 446 -15.82 37.59 41.10
N GLU A 447 -15.50 36.91 42.22
CA GLU A 447 -15.00 37.52 43.44
C GLU A 447 -13.60 38.10 43.20
N LEU A 448 -13.41 39.38 43.56
CA LEU A 448 -12.15 40.09 43.45
C LEU A 448 -11.50 40.20 44.84
N THR A 449 -10.19 39.96 44.86
CA THR A 449 -9.35 40.26 46.04
C THR A 449 -8.59 41.54 45.76
N GLU A 450 -8.76 42.54 46.65
CA GLU A 450 -7.96 43.77 46.60
C GLU A 450 -6.54 43.48 47.09
N GLU A 451 -5.59 43.79 46.26
CA GLU A 451 -4.15 43.69 46.59
C GLU A 451 -3.62 45.09 46.96
N ALA A 452 -2.30 45.27 47.07
CA ALA A 452 -1.72 46.59 47.36
C ALA A 452 -1.77 47.49 46.09
N ASP A 453 -1.83 48.82 46.30
CA ASP A 453 -1.68 49.87 45.27
C ASP A 453 -2.64 49.77 44.08
N HIS A 454 -3.97 49.78 44.32
CA HIS A 454 -4.98 49.81 43.28
C HIS A 454 -4.92 48.62 42.31
N SER A 455 -4.40 47.48 42.73
CA SER A 455 -4.42 46.23 42.02
C SER A 455 -5.44 45.28 42.65
N TYR A 456 -6.09 44.50 41.79
CA TYR A 456 -7.05 43.49 42.18
C TYR A 456 -6.64 42.16 41.56
N SER A 457 -7.10 41.06 42.09
CA SER A 457 -6.91 39.76 41.51
C SER A 457 -8.15 38.91 41.61
N PHE A 458 -8.29 37.96 40.71
CA PHE A 458 -9.28 36.89 40.79
C PHE A 458 -8.71 35.56 40.33
N VAL A 459 -9.36 34.50 40.74
CA VAL A 459 -9.08 33.15 40.24
C VAL A 459 -9.95 32.90 39.03
N MET A 460 -9.38 32.53 37.92
CA MET A 460 -10.08 32.29 36.64
C MET A 460 -11.12 31.19 36.81
N PRO A 461 -12.40 31.46 36.57
CA PRO A 461 -13.43 30.42 36.58
C PRO A 461 -13.44 29.58 35.30
N ALA A 462 -14.24 28.51 35.25
CA ALA A 462 -14.46 27.69 34.07
C ALA A 462 -15.31 28.38 32.99
N GLY A 463 -14.99 29.63 32.63
CA GLY A 463 -15.72 30.43 31.65
C GLY A 463 -15.03 31.76 31.34
N ALA A 464 -15.44 32.39 30.23
CA ALA A 464 -14.93 33.71 29.86
C ALA A 464 -15.33 34.78 30.88
N VAL A 465 -14.41 35.70 31.19
CA VAL A 465 -14.61 36.78 32.17
C VAL A 465 -14.47 38.15 31.50
N SER A 466 -15.37 39.05 31.78
CA SER A 466 -15.30 40.46 31.39
C SER A 466 -14.98 41.31 32.59
N VAL A 467 -13.94 42.15 32.50
CA VAL A 467 -13.46 43.01 33.59
C VAL A 467 -13.75 44.47 33.22
N SER A 468 -14.30 45.23 34.18
CA SER A 468 -14.60 46.63 34.00
C SER A 468 -14.26 47.45 35.28
N ALA A 469 -14.03 48.76 35.10
CA ALA A 469 -13.82 49.66 36.21
C ALA A 469 -14.67 50.93 36.01
N GLU A 470 -15.09 51.54 37.09
CA GLU A 470 -15.78 52.83 37.13
C GLU A 470 -14.96 53.84 37.91
N PHE A 471 -14.87 55.09 37.37
CA PHE A 471 -14.20 56.20 38.01
C PHE A 471 -15.19 57.35 38.26
N GLU A 472 -14.97 58.09 39.35
CA GLU A 472 -15.78 59.25 39.68
C GLU A 472 -14.88 60.50 39.94
N LYS A 473 -15.40 61.69 39.72
CA LYS A 473 -14.64 62.95 40.02
C LYS A 473 -14.26 63.01 41.47
N ASN A 474 -13.07 63.51 41.75
CA ASN A 474 -12.68 63.86 43.09
C ASN A 474 -13.62 64.95 43.65
N ASP A 475 -14.11 64.78 44.90
CA ASP A 475 -14.90 65.82 45.56
C ASP A 475 -14.07 67.11 45.59
N ALA A 476 -14.58 68.20 45.01
CA ALA A 476 -13.94 69.47 45.17
C ALA A 476 -13.93 69.79 46.69
N GLY A 477 -12.74 69.80 47.28
CA GLY A 477 -12.64 70.16 48.70
C GLY A 477 -13.30 71.53 48.94
N THR A 478 -14.33 71.52 49.75
CA THR A 478 -14.83 72.74 50.38
C THR A 478 -13.81 73.15 51.43
N ASP A 479 -12.95 74.13 51.04
CA ASP A 479 -12.21 74.92 52.03
C ASP A 479 -13.17 75.72 52.86
#